data_da0a8a16cf2b2eca22b0058b129e912d
#
_entry.id   da0a8a16cf2b2eca22b0058b129e912d
#
_cell.length_a   1.000
_cell.length_b   1.000
_cell.length_c   1.000
_cell.angle_alpha   90.00
_cell.angle_beta   90.00
_cell.angle_gamma   90.00
#
_symmetry.space_group_name_H-M   'P 1'
#
loop_
_entity.id
_entity.type
_entity.pdbx_description
1 polymer ?
#
loop_
_entity_poly.entity_id
_entity_poly.type
_entity_poly.pdbx_seq_one_letter_code
_entity_poly.pdbx_strand_id
1 'polypeptide(L)'
;MKKKIKLLAMVAAVMFMISCATYPGMDSRLAEDLVVITKYDVGTNFTQYKTFSIVDSVSVISDRDSSKILDAQAQALLNQIIGNMQARGYQKVNRTAKPDLGINVGVVKITNVTSYYPGWYWDNGYYNPAYWGYPSYNYWYPYYPPAVSTYSTGTVIIDMVDLKNAPAHNNKLYIEWIALIRGLMTGYHTLQDVLDNVDQCFAQTPQIRAN
;
A
#
# COMPACT_ATOMS: atom_id res chain seq x y z
N MET A 1 -43.84 3.42 -53.94
CA MET A 1 -42.45 3.13 -53.57
C MET A 1 -41.82 4.23 -52.68
N LYS A 2 -41.87 5.51 -53.02
CA LYS A 2 -41.22 6.62 -52.26
C LYS A 2 -41.69 6.77 -50.80
N LYS A 3 -42.95 6.44 -50.43
CA LYS A 3 -43.43 6.48 -49.04
C LYS A 3 -42.85 5.35 -48.15
N LYS A 4 -42.65 4.16 -48.69
CA LYS A 4 -42.08 3.04 -47.96
C LYS A 4 -40.59 3.24 -47.68
N ILE A 5 -39.85 3.87 -48.61
CA ILE A 5 -38.44 4.21 -48.44
C ILE A 5 -38.26 5.29 -47.33
N LYS A 6 -39.13 6.30 -47.27
CA LYS A 6 -39.08 7.30 -46.21
C LYS A 6 -39.37 6.72 -44.81
N LEU A 7 -40.32 5.77 -44.74
CA LEU A 7 -40.63 5.12 -43.47
C LEU A 7 -39.46 4.21 -42.99
N LEU A 8 -38.82 3.50 -43.94
CA LEU A 8 -37.64 2.66 -43.60
C LEU A 8 -36.44 3.51 -43.15
N ALA A 9 -36.21 4.66 -43.77
CA ALA A 9 -35.13 5.59 -43.36
C ALA A 9 -35.40 6.23 -41.98
N MET A 10 -36.68 6.50 -41.67
CA MET A 10 -37.06 7.06 -40.36
C MET A 10 -36.89 6.04 -39.23
N VAL A 11 -37.22 4.75 -39.49
CA VAL A 11 -37.01 3.66 -38.51
C VAL A 11 -35.53 3.39 -38.31
N ALA A 12 -34.72 3.43 -39.36
CA ALA A 12 -33.24 3.28 -39.24
C ALA A 12 -32.62 4.46 -38.44
N ALA A 13 -33.08 5.70 -38.63
CA ALA A 13 -32.59 6.85 -37.87
C ALA A 13 -32.95 6.79 -36.39
N VAL A 14 -34.12 6.24 -36.04
CA VAL A 14 -34.52 6.04 -34.62
C VAL A 14 -33.68 4.93 -33.95
N MET A 15 -33.30 3.88 -34.67
CA MET A 15 -32.40 2.83 -34.12
C MET A 15 -30.99 3.34 -33.84
N PHE A 16 -30.49 4.32 -34.57
CA PHE A 16 -29.18 4.93 -34.31
C PHE A 16 -29.16 5.85 -33.07
N MET A 17 -30.31 6.34 -32.61
CA MET A 17 -30.39 7.22 -31.44
C MET A 17 -30.46 6.44 -30.10
N ILE A 18 -30.67 5.12 -30.12
CA ILE A 18 -30.73 4.30 -28.90
C ILE A 18 -29.32 3.75 -28.53
N SER A 19 -28.30 4.00 -29.35
CA SER A 19 -26.92 3.56 -29.12
C SER A 19 -26.08 4.46 -28.21
N CYS A 20 -26.69 5.46 -27.54
CA CYS A 20 -26.10 6.01 -26.32
C CYS A 20 -26.50 5.13 -25.13
N ALA A 21 -26.03 3.89 -25.11
CA ALA A 21 -25.98 3.14 -23.89
C ALA A 21 -25.07 3.92 -22.96
N THR A 22 -25.65 4.61 -21.99
CA THR A 22 -24.94 5.07 -20.80
C THR A 22 -24.17 3.85 -20.28
N TYR A 23 -22.86 3.89 -20.39
CA TYR A 23 -21.99 2.90 -19.80
C TYR A 23 -22.35 2.84 -18.32
N PRO A 24 -22.92 1.76 -17.78
CA PRO A 24 -23.31 1.76 -16.39
C PRO A 24 -22.03 1.90 -15.57
N GLY A 25 -21.91 3.06 -14.95
CA GLY A 25 -21.03 3.39 -13.81
C GLY A 25 -19.82 2.55 -13.57
N MET A 26 -18.88 2.51 -14.53
CA MET A 26 -17.56 1.90 -14.27
C MET A 26 -16.80 2.77 -13.28
N ASP A 27 -17.11 4.08 -13.20
CA ASP A 27 -16.39 5.03 -12.36
C ASP A 27 -16.75 4.90 -10.88
N SER A 28 -17.98 4.52 -10.52
CA SER A 28 -18.38 4.38 -9.12
C SER A 28 -17.88 3.06 -8.50
N ARG A 29 -17.89 1.95 -9.24
CA ARG A 29 -17.42 0.66 -8.73
C ARG A 29 -15.91 0.61 -8.57
N LEU A 30 -15.14 1.19 -9.50
CA LEU A 30 -13.68 1.26 -9.39
C LEU A 30 -13.21 2.16 -8.25
N ALA A 31 -14.04 3.13 -7.82
CA ALA A 31 -13.77 3.95 -6.65
C ALA A 31 -14.12 3.23 -5.32
N GLU A 32 -14.92 2.18 -5.39
CA GLU A 32 -15.37 1.39 -4.23
C GLU A 32 -14.47 0.18 -3.95
N ASP A 33 -13.72 -0.31 -4.94
CA ASP A 33 -12.87 -1.49 -4.79
C ASP A 33 -11.56 -1.17 -4.05
N LEU A 34 -11.16 -2.07 -3.15
CA LEU A 34 -9.81 -2.04 -2.57
C LEU A 34 -8.79 -2.37 -3.65
N VAL A 35 -7.80 -1.53 -3.84
CA VAL A 35 -6.73 -1.72 -4.82
C VAL A 35 -5.42 -2.00 -4.11
N VAL A 36 -4.84 -3.16 -4.39
CA VAL A 36 -3.52 -3.56 -3.89
C VAL A 36 -2.45 -3.22 -4.91
N ILE A 37 -1.43 -2.49 -4.48
CA ILE A 37 -0.25 -2.16 -5.27
C ILE A 37 0.97 -2.60 -4.48
N THR A 38 1.84 -3.40 -5.10
CA THR A 38 3.10 -3.82 -4.50
C THR A 38 4.27 -3.45 -5.41
N LYS A 39 5.38 -3.04 -4.80
CA LYS A 39 6.66 -2.86 -5.48
C LYS A 39 7.82 -3.32 -4.61
N TYR A 40 8.88 -3.77 -5.23
CA TYR A 40 10.08 -4.23 -4.54
C TYR A 40 11.33 -3.98 -5.40
N ASP A 41 12.49 -4.02 -4.77
CA ASP A 41 13.75 -4.02 -5.50
C ASP A 41 14.00 -5.41 -6.11
N VAL A 42 14.07 -5.46 -7.44
CA VAL A 42 14.31 -6.71 -8.18
C VAL A 42 15.69 -7.31 -7.92
N GLY A 43 16.63 -6.50 -7.41
CA GLY A 43 17.97 -6.94 -7.01
C GLY A 43 18.02 -7.59 -5.63
N THR A 44 16.95 -7.46 -4.83
CA THR A 44 16.93 -7.97 -3.45
C THR A 44 16.82 -9.48 -3.41
N ASN A 45 17.78 -10.10 -2.74
CA ASN A 45 17.68 -11.50 -2.38
C ASN A 45 16.99 -11.66 -1.00
N PHE A 46 15.68 -11.82 -1.00
CA PHE A 46 14.89 -11.92 0.23
C PHE A 46 15.28 -13.13 1.11
N THR A 47 15.89 -14.17 0.54
CA THR A 47 16.28 -15.37 1.30
C THR A 47 17.48 -15.14 2.22
N GLN A 48 18.20 -14.03 2.07
CA GLN A 48 19.30 -13.66 2.97
C GLN A 48 18.83 -13.20 4.35
N TYR A 49 17.58 -12.78 4.47
CA TYR A 49 16.98 -12.32 5.72
C TYR A 49 16.33 -13.49 6.45
N LYS A 50 16.44 -13.52 7.78
CA LYS A 50 15.90 -14.60 8.62
C LYS A 50 14.92 -14.05 9.66
N THR A 51 15.20 -12.86 10.16
CA THR A 51 14.47 -12.27 11.28
C THR A 51 13.82 -10.96 10.87
N PHE A 52 12.70 -10.65 11.50
CA PHE A 52 12.04 -9.36 11.35
C PHE A 52 11.51 -8.84 12.68
N SER A 53 11.38 -7.53 12.76
CA SER A 53 10.55 -6.85 13.75
C SER A 53 9.54 -5.95 13.04
N ILE A 54 8.43 -5.69 13.69
CA ILE A 54 7.38 -4.81 13.19
C ILE A 54 7.15 -3.69 14.20
N VAL A 55 6.71 -2.53 13.73
CA VAL A 55 6.29 -1.42 14.60
C VAL A 55 5.22 -1.88 15.59
N ASP A 56 5.21 -1.28 16.77
CA ASP A 56 4.27 -1.59 17.85
C ASP A 56 2.89 -0.95 17.69
N SER A 57 2.77 0.00 16.77
CA SER A 57 1.55 0.78 16.51
C SER A 57 1.51 1.22 15.05
N VAL A 58 0.31 1.47 14.51
CA VAL A 58 0.11 1.98 13.16
C VAL A 58 0.23 3.50 13.17
N SER A 59 1.10 4.05 12.34
CA SER A 59 1.25 5.50 12.19
C SER A 59 0.11 6.09 11.36
N VAL A 60 -0.49 7.18 11.82
CA VAL A 60 -1.46 7.96 11.06
C VAL A 60 -0.73 9.08 10.34
N ILE A 61 -0.73 9.03 9.03
CA ILE A 61 -0.10 10.01 8.14
C ILE A 61 -1.17 11.05 7.79
N SER A 62 -1.06 12.24 8.36
CA SER A 62 -2.06 13.31 8.24
C SER A 62 -1.38 14.63 7.87
N ASP A 63 -2.14 15.54 7.25
CA ASP A 63 -1.73 16.91 6.96
C ASP A 63 -1.75 17.83 8.20
N ARG A 64 -2.29 17.35 9.33
CA ARG A 64 -2.49 18.15 10.54
C ARG A 64 -1.63 17.71 11.72
N ASP A 65 -1.68 16.41 12.02
CA ASP A 65 -1.01 15.85 13.19
C ASP A 65 -0.51 14.44 12.92
N SER A 66 0.70 14.16 13.37
CA SER A 66 1.20 12.79 13.43
C SER A 66 0.71 12.10 14.68
N SER A 67 -0.01 11.01 14.53
CA SER A 67 -0.48 10.19 15.63
C SER A 67 -0.17 8.72 15.38
N LYS A 68 -0.24 7.95 16.45
CA LYS A 68 -0.14 6.48 16.36
C LYS A 68 -1.41 5.88 16.94
N ILE A 69 -1.89 4.82 16.32
CA ILE A 69 -3.06 4.06 16.78
C ILE A 69 -2.66 2.62 17.09
N LEU A 70 -3.24 2.10 18.16
CA LEU A 70 -3.13 0.69 18.56
C LEU A 70 -4.47 0.24 19.14
N ASP A 71 -5.53 0.44 18.40
CA ASP A 71 -6.84 -0.13 18.68
C ASP A 71 -6.93 -1.59 18.20
N ALA A 72 -8.09 -2.19 18.38
CA ALA A 72 -8.30 -3.59 17.97
C ALA A 72 -8.10 -3.80 16.46
N GLN A 73 -8.43 -2.81 15.62
CA GLN A 73 -8.27 -2.89 14.17
C GLN A 73 -6.79 -2.79 13.77
N ALA A 74 -6.07 -1.84 14.36
CA ALA A 74 -4.63 -1.69 14.16
C ALA A 74 -3.88 -2.96 14.62
N GLN A 75 -4.26 -3.52 15.76
CA GLN A 75 -3.67 -4.76 16.27
C GLN A 75 -3.95 -5.94 15.34
N ALA A 76 -5.16 -6.07 14.79
CA ALA A 76 -5.50 -7.11 13.84
C ALA A 76 -4.67 -6.98 12.56
N LEU A 77 -4.51 -5.75 12.04
CA LEU A 77 -3.66 -5.45 10.87
C LEU A 77 -2.21 -5.88 11.11
N LEU A 78 -1.62 -5.48 12.24
CA LEU A 78 -0.25 -5.86 12.60
C LEU A 78 -0.11 -7.39 12.72
N ASN A 79 -1.08 -8.05 13.35
CA ASN A 79 -1.07 -9.52 13.50
C ASN A 79 -1.19 -10.24 12.15
N GLN A 80 -1.99 -9.73 11.20
CA GLN A 80 -2.09 -10.30 9.85
C GLN A 80 -0.75 -10.22 9.11
N ILE A 81 -0.06 -9.08 9.19
CA ILE A 81 1.27 -8.91 8.59
C ILE A 81 2.27 -9.86 9.24
N ILE A 82 2.26 -9.98 10.58
CA ILE A 82 3.12 -10.92 11.31
C ILE A 82 2.88 -12.35 10.85
N GLY A 83 1.62 -12.77 10.73
CA GLY A 83 1.25 -14.10 10.26
C GLY A 83 1.78 -14.40 8.85
N ASN A 84 1.65 -13.44 7.93
CA ASN A 84 2.19 -13.54 6.57
C ASN A 84 3.72 -13.68 6.54
N MET A 85 4.43 -12.90 7.33
CA MET A 85 5.89 -12.98 7.44
C MET A 85 6.34 -14.35 8.01
N GLN A 86 5.68 -14.81 9.07
CA GLN A 86 5.98 -16.11 9.68
C GLN A 86 5.65 -17.27 8.75
N ALA A 87 4.54 -17.24 8.02
CA ALA A 87 4.19 -18.25 7.02
C ALA A 87 5.22 -18.35 5.88
N ARG A 88 6.01 -17.29 5.68
CA ARG A 88 7.10 -17.21 4.70
C ARG A 88 8.48 -17.55 5.28
N GLY A 89 8.51 -18.10 6.51
CA GLY A 89 9.71 -18.61 7.16
C GLY A 89 10.51 -17.57 7.94
N TYR A 90 10.07 -16.32 8.01
CA TYR A 90 10.76 -15.31 8.83
C TYR A 90 10.41 -15.47 10.31
N GLN A 91 11.40 -15.32 11.17
CA GLN A 91 11.22 -15.34 12.63
C GLN A 91 10.99 -13.93 13.16
N LYS A 92 9.86 -13.70 13.84
CA LYS A 92 9.65 -12.44 14.57
C LYS A 92 10.56 -12.37 15.78
N VAL A 93 11.27 -11.27 15.92
CA VAL A 93 12.14 -10.98 17.07
C VAL A 93 11.84 -9.60 17.66
N ASN A 94 12.34 -9.34 18.86
CA ASN A 94 12.25 -8.01 19.43
C ASN A 94 13.12 -7.02 18.63
N ARG A 95 12.69 -5.77 18.53
CA ARG A 95 13.43 -4.69 17.86
C ARG A 95 14.88 -4.56 18.35
N THR A 96 15.11 -4.75 19.65
CA THR A 96 16.45 -4.67 20.26
C THR A 96 17.35 -5.87 19.94
N ALA A 97 16.81 -6.95 19.38
CA ALA A 97 17.56 -8.13 18.97
C ALA A 97 18.26 -7.99 17.61
N LYS A 98 18.33 -6.78 17.05
CA LYS A 98 18.93 -6.46 15.75
C LYS A 98 18.32 -7.32 14.62
N PRO A 99 17.01 -7.17 14.34
CA PRO A 99 16.36 -7.89 13.27
C PRO A 99 16.99 -7.59 11.91
N ASP A 100 16.92 -8.54 10.97
CA ASP A 100 17.37 -8.34 9.60
C ASP A 100 16.46 -7.35 8.86
N LEU A 101 15.15 -7.42 9.11
CA LEU A 101 14.14 -6.57 8.49
C LEU A 101 13.32 -5.80 9.54
N GLY A 102 13.01 -4.55 9.22
CA GLY A 102 12.01 -3.74 9.92
C GLY A 102 10.74 -3.62 9.09
N ILE A 103 9.56 -3.75 9.71
CA ILE A 103 8.28 -3.54 9.03
C ILE A 103 7.63 -2.29 9.59
N ASN A 104 7.45 -1.27 8.76
CA ASN A 104 6.67 -0.07 9.05
C ASN A 104 5.23 -0.25 8.57
N VAL A 105 4.26 0.28 9.31
CA VAL A 105 2.84 0.24 8.94
C VAL A 105 2.21 1.59 9.20
N GLY A 106 1.56 2.16 8.20
CA GLY A 106 0.88 3.44 8.31
C GLY A 106 -0.44 3.49 7.56
N VAL A 107 -1.28 4.45 7.96
CA VAL A 107 -2.55 4.76 7.31
C VAL A 107 -2.56 6.23 6.93
N VAL A 108 -2.85 6.53 5.68
CA VAL A 108 -2.98 7.89 5.16
C VAL A 108 -4.35 8.46 5.52
N LYS A 109 -4.37 9.62 6.17
CA LYS A 109 -5.57 10.38 6.53
C LYS A 109 -5.42 11.84 6.08
N ILE A 110 -5.26 12.06 4.78
CA ILE A 110 -5.06 13.37 4.18
C ILE A 110 -6.35 13.81 3.49
N THR A 111 -6.86 14.98 3.83
CA THR A 111 -8.10 15.53 3.26
C THR A 111 -7.89 16.32 1.96
N ASN A 112 -6.69 16.84 1.73
CA ASN A 112 -6.36 17.64 0.55
C ASN A 112 -5.06 17.12 -0.09
N VAL A 113 -5.18 16.36 -1.18
CA VAL A 113 -4.04 15.86 -1.96
C VAL A 113 -3.59 16.93 -2.94
N THR A 114 -2.85 17.92 -2.47
CA THR A 114 -2.06 18.79 -3.35
C THR A 114 -0.61 18.35 -3.28
N SER A 115 -0.17 17.59 -4.28
CA SER A 115 1.25 17.33 -4.62
C SER A 115 2.17 16.94 -3.46
N TYR A 116 1.99 15.78 -2.87
CA TYR A 116 2.96 15.25 -1.89
C TYR A 116 3.96 14.31 -2.56
N TYR A 117 5.24 14.60 -2.34
CA TYR A 117 6.36 13.76 -2.74
C TYR A 117 6.47 12.56 -1.78
N PRO A 118 6.80 11.33 -2.23
CA PRO A 118 6.94 10.16 -1.33
C PRO A 118 7.89 10.37 -0.15
N GLY A 119 8.94 11.22 -0.30
CA GLY A 119 9.84 11.61 0.77
C GLY A 119 9.15 12.31 1.95
N TRP A 120 8.04 12.98 1.72
CA TRP A 120 7.29 13.70 2.76
C TRP A 120 6.78 12.79 3.88
N TYR A 121 6.41 11.55 3.58
CA TYR A 121 5.98 10.57 4.59
C TYR A 121 7.07 10.29 5.61
N TRP A 122 8.32 10.39 5.18
CA TRP A 122 9.48 10.04 5.97
C TRP A 122 10.01 11.24 6.75
N ASP A 123 9.86 12.45 6.20
CA ASP A 123 10.39 13.68 6.78
C ASP A 123 9.56 14.15 7.99
N ASN A 124 8.29 13.76 8.11
CA ASN A 124 7.39 14.20 9.18
C ASN A 124 7.34 13.28 10.42
N GLY A 125 8.34 12.45 10.63
CA GLY A 125 8.53 11.71 11.88
C GLY A 125 7.65 10.49 12.10
N TYR A 126 6.86 10.06 11.10
CA TYR A 126 5.99 8.89 11.20
C TYR A 126 6.79 7.60 11.29
N TYR A 127 7.88 7.53 10.55
CA TYR A 127 8.81 6.41 10.52
C TYR A 127 10.22 6.91 10.76
N ASN A 128 10.46 7.47 11.94
CA ASN A 128 11.80 7.95 12.29
C ASN A 128 12.77 6.74 12.24
N PRO A 129 13.85 6.79 11.44
CA PRO A 129 14.89 5.76 11.45
C PRO A 129 15.48 5.46 12.81
N ALA A 130 15.43 6.45 13.75
CA ALA A 130 15.80 6.26 15.15
C ALA A 130 14.98 5.15 15.83
N TYR A 131 13.75 4.89 15.40
CA TYR A 131 12.96 3.77 15.92
C TYR A 131 13.68 2.44 15.71
N TRP A 132 14.40 2.29 14.60
CA TRP A 132 15.20 1.11 14.27
C TRP A 132 16.64 1.16 14.79
N GLY A 133 17.03 2.23 15.49
CA GLY A 133 18.38 2.43 16.01
C GLY A 133 19.32 3.20 15.07
N TYR A 134 18.79 3.85 14.04
CA TYR A 134 19.53 4.59 13.02
C TYR A 134 19.16 6.09 12.96
N PRO A 135 19.38 6.89 14.01
CA PRO A 135 18.87 8.27 14.11
C PRO A 135 19.40 9.25 13.05
N SER A 136 20.55 8.92 12.43
CA SER A 136 21.19 9.78 11.41
C SER A 136 20.97 9.25 9.98
N TYR A 137 20.13 8.21 9.80
CA TYR A 137 19.84 7.65 8.51
C TYR A 137 18.56 8.24 7.93
N ASN A 138 18.44 8.14 6.57
CA ASN A 138 17.22 8.47 5.85
C ASN A 138 16.69 7.21 5.15
N TYR A 139 15.38 7.12 4.98
CA TYR A 139 14.79 6.07 4.15
C TYR A 139 15.11 6.31 2.67
N TRP A 140 15.33 5.22 1.94
CA TRP A 140 15.66 5.26 0.54
C TRP A 140 15.01 4.11 -0.23
N TYR A 141 14.41 4.44 -1.39
CA TYR A 141 13.89 3.44 -2.31
C TYR A 141 14.94 3.15 -3.37
N PRO A 142 15.50 1.93 -3.45
CA PRO A 142 16.42 1.54 -4.52
C PRO A 142 15.72 1.36 -5.88
N TYR A 143 14.41 1.50 -5.92
CA TYR A 143 13.56 1.42 -7.10
C TYR A 143 12.61 2.63 -7.16
N TYR A 144 11.85 2.76 -8.27
CA TYR A 144 10.84 3.81 -8.40
C TYR A 144 9.61 3.48 -7.52
N PRO A 145 9.36 4.19 -6.43
CA PRO A 145 8.20 3.93 -5.59
C PRO A 145 6.90 4.23 -6.34
N PRO A 146 5.74 3.74 -5.87
CA PRO A 146 4.46 4.11 -6.45
C PRO A 146 4.27 5.63 -6.52
N ALA A 147 3.61 6.12 -7.57
CA ALA A 147 3.41 7.56 -7.78
C ALA A 147 2.58 8.18 -6.65
N VAL A 148 2.82 9.47 -6.35
CA VAL A 148 2.12 10.22 -5.29
C VAL A 148 0.60 10.19 -5.44
N SER A 149 0.08 10.23 -6.66
CA SER A 149 -1.36 10.09 -6.95
C SER A 149 -1.97 8.76 -6.47
N THR A 150 -1.12 7.80 -6.11
CA THR A 150 -1.52 6.49 -5.58
C THR A 150 -1.89 6.56 -4.10
N TYR A 151 -1.42 7.59 -3.38
CA TYR A 151 -1.69 7.76 -1.96
C TYR A 151 -2.90 8.67 -1.77
N SER A 152 -3.98 8.11 -1.27
CA SER A 152 -5.21 8.82 -0.94
C SER A 152 -5.63 8.53 0.49
N THR A 153 -6.54 9.33 1.04
CA THR A 153 -7.13 9.04 2.35
C THR A 153 -7.65 7.62 2.39
N GLY A 154 -7.33 6.89 3.48
CA GLY A 154 -7.66 5.48 3.62
C GLY A 154 -6.71 4.53 2.88
N THR A 155 -5.48 4.94 2.58
CA THR A 155 -4.45 4.03 2.09
C THR A 155 -3.66 3.45 3.27
N VAL A 156 -3.61 2.13 3.40
CA VAL A 156 -2.63 1.44 4.25
C VAL A 156 -1.31 1.35 3.49
N ILE A 157 -0.22 1.65 4.17
CA ILE A 157 1.15 1.53 3.66
C ILE A 157 1.88 0.51 4.53
N ILE A 158 2.55 -0.45 3.91
CA ILE A 158 3.42 -1.42 4.56
C ILE A 158 4.79 -1.33 3.88
N ASP A 159 5.84 -1.03 4.63
CA ASP A 159 7.21 -0.98 4.13
C ASP A 159 8.07 -2.03 4.80
N MET A 160 8.91 -2.67 4.00
CA MET A 160 9.94 -3.59 4.47
C MET A 160 11.31 -2.95 4.35
N VAL A 161 11.94 -2.70 5.48
CA VAL A 161 13.20 -1.97 5.63
C VAL A 161 14.35 -2.94 5.81
N ASP A 162 15.41 -2.82 5.01
CA ASP A 162 16.66 -3.55 5.24
C ASP A 162 17.44 -2.92 6.41
N LEU A 163 17.47 -3.63 7.52
CA LEU A 163 18.25 -3.26 8.70
C LEU A 163 19.61 -3.99 8.75
N LYS A 164 19.68 -5.17 8.13
CA LYS A 164 20.87 -6.01 8.13
C LYS A 164 22.03 -5.35 7.39
N ASN A 165 21.77 -4.79 6.21
CA ASN A 165 22.79 -4.19 5.37
C ASN A 165 22.88 -2.66 5.53
N ALA A 166 22.09 -2.07 6.41
CA ALA A 166 22.06 -0.63 6.67
C ALA A 166 23.47 -0.01 6.84
N PRO A 167 24.44 -0.60 7.57
CA PRO A 167 25.76 -0.03 7.70
C PRO A 167 26.55 0.13 6.38
N ALA A 168 26.20 -0.66 5.35
CA ALA A 168 26.83 -0.58 4.02
C ALA A 168 26.20 0.47 3.09
N HIS A 169 25.07 1.07 3.47
CA HIS A 169 24.24 1.91 2.59
C HIS A 169 24.44 3.42 2.77
N ASN A 170 25.58 3.89 3.27
CA ASN A 170 25.90 5.32 3.38
C ASN A 170 24.77 6.14 4.04
N ASN A 171 24.40 5.80 5.26
CA ASN A 171 23.33 6.43 6.05
C ASN A 171 21.94 6.36 5.39
N LYS A 172 21.67 5.30 4.63
CA LYS A 172 20.36 5.04 4.05
C LYS A 172 19.78 3.72 4.59
N LEU A 173 18.50 3.74 4.95
CA LEU A 173 17.70 2.55 5.19
C LEU A 173 16.94 2.23 3.91
N TYR A 174 17.30 1.14 3.25
CA TYR A 174 16.67 0.73 2.00
C TYR A 174 15.29 0.13 2.28
N ILE A 175 14.29 0.61 1.55
CA ILE A 175 12.95 0.02 1.53
C ILE A 175 12.95 -1.02 0.41
N GLU A 176 13.09 -2.29 0.79
CA GLU A 176 13.19 -3.41 -0.16
C GLU A 176 11.85 -3.78 -0.79
N TRP A 177 10.75 -3.49 -0.09
CA TRP A 177 9.39 -3.74 -0.55
C TRP A 177 8.42 -2.73 0.05
N ILE A 178 7.44 -2.34 -0.75
CA ILE A 178 6.29 -1.54 -0.32
C ILE A 178 5.00 -2.16 -0.81
N ALA A 179 3.98 -2.15 0.03
CA ALA A 179 2.61 -2.47 -0.33
C ALA A 179 1.66 -1.34 0.06
N LEU A 180 0.71 -1.08 -0.80
CA LEU A 180 -0.36 -0.11 -0.62
C LEU A 180 -1.71 -0.81 -0.77
N ILE A 181 -2.62 -0.60 0.17
CA ILE A 181 -4.03 -1.00 0.09
C ILE A 181 -4.84 0.28 0.09
N ARG A 182 -5.49 0.61 -1.03
CA ARG A 182 -6.26 1.84 -1.24
C ARG A 182 -7.75 1.57 -1.13
N GLY A 183 -8.52 2.63 -0.85
CA GLY A 183 -9.99 2.59 -0.90
C GLY A 183 -10.68 2.39 0.45
N LEU A 184 -9.95 2.33 1.56
CA LEU A 184 -10.50 2.06 2.90
C LEU A 184 -11.53 3.08 3.42
N MET A 185 -11.55 4.30 2.89
CA MET A 185 -12.43 5.39 3.36
C MET A 185 -13.74 5.50 2.58
N THR A 186 -14.03 4.58 1.67
CA THR A 186 -15.29 4.59 0.89
C THR A 186 -16.51 4.17 1.73
N GLY A 187 -16.31 3.73 2.98
CA GLY A 187 -17.37 3.38 3.91
C GLY A 187 -18.02 2.00 3.71
N TYR A 188 -17.58 1.27 2.68
CA TYR A 188 -18.16 -0.03 2.32
C TYR A 188 -17.30 -1.23 2.74
N HIS A 189 -16.06 -0.99 3.22
CA HIS A 189 -15.12 -2.05 3.53
C HIS A 189 -15.10 -2.41 5.01
N THR A 190 -15.09 -3.70 5.27
CA THR A 190 -14.93 -4.26 6.62
C THR A 190 -13.45 -4.41 6.98
N LEU A 191 -13.17 -4.63 8.26
CA LEU A 191 -11.82 -5.00 8.69
C LEU A 191 -11.34 -6.28 7.96
N GLN A 192 -12.22 -7.25 7.73
CA GLN A 192 -11.85 -8.50 7.06
C GLN A 192 -11.38 -8.22 5.62
N ASP A 193 -12.05 -7.34 4.89
CA ASP A 193 -11.60 -6.95 3.54
C ASP A 193 -10.18 -6.38 3.54
N VAL A 194 -9.84 -5.59 4.56
CA VAL A 194 -8.48 -5.06 4.74
C VAL A 194 -7.47 -6.18 4.98
N LEU A 195 -7.81 -7.13 5.86
CA LEU A 195 -6.92 -8.25 6.20
C LEU A 195 -6.70 -9.17 4.99
N ASP A 196 -7.77 -9.45 4.20
CA ASP A 196 -7.68 -10.23 2.96
C ASP A 196 -6.78 -9.52 1.93
N ASN A 197 -6.81 -8.19 1.88
CA ASN A 197 -5.93 -7.42 1.00
C ASN A 197 -4.48 -7.36 1.51
N VAL A 198 -4.23 -7.50 2.81
CA VAL A 198 -2.86 -7.77 3.31
C VAL A 198 -2.35 -9.09 2.77
N ASP A 199 -3.15 -10.16 2.80
CA ASP A 199 -2.78 -11.45 2.23
C ASP A 199 -2.50 -11.33 0.72
N GLN A 200 -3.31 -10.54 0.01
CA GLN A 200 -3.13 -10.23 -1.40
C GLN A 200 -1.80 -9.51 -1.67
N CYS A 201 -1.37 -8.57 -0.81
CA CYS A 201 -0.06 -7.90 -0.95
C CYS A 201 1.08 -8.92 -0.98
N PHE A 202 1.05 -9.87 -0.06
CA PHE A 202 2.06 -10.92 -0.01
C PHE A 202 1.90 -11.94 -1.14
N ALA A 203 0.69 -12.28 -1.56
CA ALA A 203 0.46 -13.18 -2.69
C ALA A 203 1.01 -12.63 -4.01
N GLN A 204 0.98 -11.31 -4.22
CA GLN A 204 1.57 -10.64 -5.39
C GLN A 204 3.11 -10.66 -5.39
N THR A 205 3.74 -10.98 -4.27
CA THR A 205 5.21 -10.95 -4.10
C THR A 205 5.73 -12.26 -3.49
N PRO A 206 5.59 -13.40 -4.20
CA PRO A 206 5.95 -14.75 -3.68
C PRO A 206 7.44 -14.93 -3.41
N GLN A 207 8.30 -14.08 -3.96
CA GLN A 207 9.74 -14.07 -3.71
C GLN A 207 10.11 -13.60 -2.30
N ILE A 208 9.23 -12.93 -1.57
CA ILE A 208 9.43 -12.57 -0.16
C ILE A 208 9.28 -13.83 0.68
N ARG A 209 10.41 -14.51 0.92
CA ARG A 209 10.50 -15.70 1.76
C ARG A 209 11.91 -15.86 2.32
N ALA A 210 12.02 -16.36 3.54
CA ALA A 210 13.27 -16.85 4.10
C ALA A 210 13.63 -18.22 3.50
N ASN A 211 14.89 -18.61 3.63
CA ASN A 211 15.34 -19.98 3.31
C ASN A 211 15.05 -20.91 4.48
#